data_e6f09e98b2356757c92963dc813023a1
#
_entry.id   e6f09e98b2356757c92963dc813023a1
#
_cell.length_a   1.000
_cell.length_b   1.000
_cell.length_c   1.000
_cell.angle_alpha   90.00
_cell.angle_beta   90.00
_cell.angle_gamma   90.00
#
_symmetry.space_group_name_H-M   'P 1'
#
loop_
_entity.id
_entity.type
_entity.pdbx_description
1 polymer ?
#
loop_
_entity_poly.entity_id
_entity_poly.type
_entity_poly.pdbx_seq_one_letter_code
_entity_poly.pdbx_strand_id
1 'polypeptide(L)'
;MTVVYEDNHIIVVNKTASEIVQGDKTGDIPLSETVKQYLKEKYAKPGNVFLGVTHRLDRPVSGLVVFAKTSKALSRLNEMFRNGEVKKTYWAIVKQQPKEAEGELVHYLVRNEKQNKSYAYDKEVKNSKKAVLNYRLIGHSENYYLLEVDLKTGRHHQIRCQLAKIGCPIKGDLKYGFPRSNPDGSICLHARRVRFIHPVSKEPIDLVAPLPAGNLWNDFGME
;
A
#
# COMPACT_ATOMS: atom_id res chain seq x y z
N MET A 1 -16.10 1.91 -1.59
CA MET A 1 -15.20 2.55 -0.59
C MET A 1 -15.67 2.21 0.81
N THR A 2 -14.80 1.73 1.68
CA THR A 2 -15.10 1.43 3.09
C THR A 2 -14.28 2.37 3.98
N VAL A 3 -14.95 3.16 4.82
CA VAL A 3 -14.30 4.02 5.82
C VAL A 3 -13.93 3.15 7.02
N VAL A 4 -12.63 3.13 7.39
CA VAL A 4 -12.11 2.36 8.52
C VAL A 4 -11.98 3.23 9.77
N TYR A 5 -11.63 4.50 9.60
CA TYR A 5 -11.52 5.48 10.66
C TYR A 5 -11.82 6.89 10.13
N GLU A 6 -12.48 7.69 10.92
CA GLU A 6 -12.72 9.09 10.58
C GLU A 6 -12.86 9.94 11.84
N ASP A 7 -12.21 11.09 11.84
CA ASP A 7 -12.43 12.18 12.81
C ASP A 7 -12.41 13.55 12.12
N ASN A 8 -12.22 14.63 12.87
CA ASN A 8 -12.20 15.99 12.32
C ASN A 8 -10.97 16.28 11.45
N HIS A 9 -9.90 15.52 11.56
CA HIS A 9 -8.59 15.82 10.99
C HIS A 9 -8.11 14.84 9.94
N ILE A 10 -8.49 13.56 10.06
CA ILE A 10 -8.09 12.50 9.16
C ILE A 10 -9.26 11.60 8.78
N ILE A 11 -9.14 10.94 7.65
CA ILE A 11 -9.99 9.83 7.24
C ILE A 11 -9.12 8.72 6.66
N VAL A 12 -9.36 7.48 7.08
CA VAL A 12 -8.68 6.28 6.60
C VAL A 12 -9.68 5.38 5.93
N VAL A 13 -9.41 5.02 4.70
CA VAL A 13 -10.29 4.16 3.90
C VAL A 13 -9.59 2.89 3.47
N ASN A 14 -10.35 1.81 3.33
CA ASN A 14 -9.90 0.58 2.70
C ASN A 14 -10.16 0.69 1.18
N LYS A 15 -9.10 0.91 0.43
CA LYS A 15 -9.10 0.96 -1.03
C LYS A 15 -9.27 -0.44 -1.61
N THR A 16 -10.12 -0.60 -2.60
CA THR A 16 -10.17 -1.83 -3.40
C THR A 16 -9.12 -1.79 -4.52
N ALA A 17 -8.78 -2.94 -5.06
CA ALA A 17 -7.99 -2.98 -6.30
C ALA A 17 -8.76 -2.28 -7.43
N SER A 18 -8.04 -1.84 -8.47
CA SER A 18 -8.53 -1.06 -9.62
C SER A 18 -8.76 0.44 -9.37
N GLU A 19 -8.98 0.88 -8.12
CA GLU A 19 -9.07 2.30 -7.80
C GLU A 19 -7.68 2.97 -7.81
N ILE A 20 -7.62 4.20 -8.33
CA ILE A 20 -6.43 5.07 -8.19
C ILE A 20 -6.63 6.02 -7.00
N VAL A 21 -5.59 6.28 -6.24
CA VAL A 21 -5.70 7.18 -5.06
C VAL A 21 -5.81 8.64 -5.46
N GLN A 22 -5.07 9.04 -6.47
CA GLN A 22 -5.00 10.40 -7.00
C GLN A 22 -5.12 10.37 -8.52
N GLY A 23 -5.66 11.41 -9.11
CA GLY A 23 -5.82 11.52 -10.56
C GLY A 23 -4.52 11.28 -11.33
N ASP A 24 -4.63 10.55 -12.41
CA ASP A 24 -3.57 10.26 -13.36
C ASP A 24 -4.03 10.51 -14.80
N LYS A 25 -3.22 10.11 -15.78
CA LYS A 25 -3.51 10.30 -17.21
C LYS A 25 -4.61 9.40 -17.76
N THR A 26 -5.17 8.47 -16.97
CA THR A 26 -6.23 7.56 -17.42
C THR A 26 -7.59 8.25 -17.47
N GLY A 27 -7.78 9.33 -16.70
CA GLY A 27 -9.06 10.03 -16.59
C GLY A 27 -10.07 9.36 -15.66
N ASP A 28 -9.69 8.27 -14.98
CA ASP A 28 -10.56 7.64 -14.00
C ASP A 28 -10.77 8.54 -12.77
N ILE A 29 -11.94 8.46 -12.17
CA ILE A 29 -12.25 9.20 -10.94
C ILE A 29 -11.40 8.63 -9.80
N PRO A 30 -10.51 9.43 -9.19
CA PRO A 30 -9.65 8.94 -8.13
C PRO A 30 -10.40 8.81 -6.81
N LEU A 31 -9.91 7.93 -5.95
CA LEU A 31 -10.43 7.70 -4.60
C LEU A 31 -10.50 9.00 -3.78
N SER A 32 -9.56 9.93 -3.98
CA SER A 32 -9.59 11.25 -3.34
C SER A 32 -10.86 12.03 -3.68
N GLU A 33 -11.36 11.99 -4.90
CA GLU A 33 -12.62 12.66 -5.28
C GLU A 33 -13.84 11.93 -4.70
N THR A 34 -13.82 10.60 -4.69
CA THR A 34 -14.87 9.79 -4.03
C THR A 34 -14.97 10.11 -2.52
N VAL A 35 -13.83 10.24 -1.84
CA VAL A 35 -13.78 10.63 -0.42
C VAL A 35 -14.27 12.05 -0.21
N LYS A 36 -13.91 13.02 -1.07
CA LYS A 36 -14.44 14.39 -1.01
C LYS A 36 -15.95 14.42 -1.16
N GLN A 37 -16.50 13.67 -2.11
CA GLN A 37 -17.95 13.57 -2.32
C GLN A 37 -18.64 12.99 -1.08
N TYR A 38 -18.10 11.90 -0.52
CA TYR A 38 -18.61 11.32 0.74
C TYR A 38 -18.64 12.35 1.89
N LEU A 39 -17.55 13.10 2.07
CA LEU A 39 -17.47 14.13 3.12
C LEU A 39 -18.43 15.29 2.88
N LYS A 40 -18.62 15.68 1.62
CA LYS A 40 -19.55 16.73 1.21
C LYS A 40 -20.99 16.35 1.55
N GLU A 41 -21.39 15.15 1.21
CA GLU A 41 -22.74 14.63 1.48
C GLU A 41 -22.97 14.43 2.98
N LYS A 42 -22.06 13.73 3.65
CA LYS A 42 -22.16 13.41 5.08
C LYS A 42 -22.32 14.64 5.98
N TYR A 43 -21.62 15.71 5.64
CA TYR A 43 -21.59 16.94 6.46
C TYR A 43 -22.36 18.11 5.82
N ALA A 44 -23.12 17.88 4.75
CA ALA A 44 -23.87 18.90 4.01
C ALA A 44 -23.02 20.16 3.70
N LYS A 45 -21.74 19.95 3.31
CA LYS A 45 -20.81 21.06 3.11
C LYS A 45 -21.14 21.83 1.83
N PRO A 46 -21.29 23.16 1.88
CA PRO A 46 -21.39 23.98 0.68
C PRO A 46 -20.01 24.08 0.00
N GLY A 47 -19.98 24.08 -1.33
CA GLY A 47 -18.76 24.31 -2.10
C GLY A 47 -17.77 23.15 -2.11
N ASN A 48 -16.48 23.47 -2.25
CA ASN A 48 -15.40 22.49 -2.35
C ASN A 48 -14.98 21.96 -0.99
N VAL A 49 -14.71 20.66 -0.92
CA VAL A 49 -14.20 19.98 0.28
C VAL A 49 -12.69 19.82 0.15
N PHE A 50 -11.96 20.27 1.16
CA PHE A 50 -10.52 20.01 1.26
C PHE A 50 -10.27 18.54 1.60
N LEU A 51 -9.35 17.90 0.87
CA LEU A 51 -8.79 16.59 1.20
C LEU A 51 -7.33 16.53 0.74
N GLY A 52 -6.42 16.25 1.67
CA GLY A 52 -5.00 16.11 1.40
C GLY A 52 -4.61 14.65 1.20
N VAL A 53 -3.94 14.37 0.08
CA VAL A 53 -3.35 13.05 -0.21
C VAL A 53 -1.98 12.97 0.44
N THR A 54 -1.78 12.05 1.38
CA THR A 54 -0.53 11.90 2.13
C THR A 54 0.39 10.84 1.54
N HIS A 55 -0.18 9.76 0.99
CA HIS A 55 0.53 8.68 0.32
C HIS A 55 -0.40 7.98 -0.69
N ARG A 56 0.15 7.05 -1.45
CA ARG A 56 -0.61 6.33 -2.48
C ARG A 56 -0.33 4.84 -2.41
N LEU A 57 -1.30 4.06 -2.85
CA LEU A 57 -1.14 2.66 -3.23
C LEU A 57 -1.24 2.54 -4.76
N ASP A 58 -0.53 1.58 -5.33
CA ASP A 58 -0.65 1.27 -6.75
C ASP A 58 -2.06 0.83 -7.10
N ARG A 59 -2.51 1.06 -8.33
CA ARG A 59 -3.85 0.68 -8.81
C ARG A 59 -4.25 -0.76 -8.46
N PRO A 60 -3.43 -1.80 -8.72
CA PRO A 60 -3.81 -3.19 -8.45
C PRO A 60 -3.69 -3.60 -6.97
N VAL A 61 -3.27 -2.71 -6.08
CA VAL A 61 -3.06 -2.96 -4.65
C VAL A 61 -4.28 -2.50 -3.86
N SER A 62 -4.70 -3.27 -2.87
CA SER A 62 -5.77 -2.92 -1.93
C SER A 62 -5.24 -2.52 -0.56
N GLY A 63 -6.12 -1.99 0.30
CA GLY A 63 -5.82 -1.71 1.71
C GLY A 63 -5.87 -0.26 2.11
N LEU A 64 -5.27 0.05 3.26
CA LEU A 64 -5.41 1.33 3.96
C LEU A 64 -4.76 2.49 3.22
N VAL A 65 -5.53 3.56 3.04
CA VAL A 65 -5.06 4.87 2.58
C VAL A 65 -5.50 5.93 3.58
N VAL A 66 -4.53 6.71 4.07
CA VAL A 66 -4.74 7.80 5.02
C VAL A 66 -4.82 9.12 4.28
N PHE A 67 -5.91 9.87 4.48
CA PHE A 67 -6.10 11.21 3.96
C PHE A 67 -6.19 12.24 5.10
N ALA A 68 -5.74 13.46 4.84
CA ALA A 68 -5.90 14.58 5.73
C ALA A 68 -7.17 15.39 5.38
N LYS A 69 -8.01 15.67 6.37
CA LYS A 69 -9.20 16.52 6.23
C LYS A 69 -8.92 18.01 6.48
N THR A 70 -7.71 18.34 6.97
CA THR A 70 -7.25 19.71 7.22
C THR A 70 -5.83 19.93 6.72
N SER A 71 -5.47 21.17 6.35
CA SER A 71 -4.12 21.52 5.93
C SER A 71 -3.07 21.29 7.02
N LYS A 72 -3.44 21.53 8.29
CA LYS A 72 -2.58 21.25 9.44
C LYS A 72 -2.26 19.77 9.60
N ALA A 73 -3.28 18.90 9.46
CA ALA A 73 -3.08 17.45 9.48
C ALA A 73 -2.24 16.98 8.29
N LEU A 74 -2.49 17.55 7.08
CA LEU A 74 -1.71 17.21 5.87
C LEU A 74 -0.22 17.50 6.05
N SER A 75 0.13 18.71 6.51
CA SER A 75 1.53 19.09 6.71
C SER A 75 2.23 18.13 7.69
N ARG A 76 1.60 17.83 8.82
CA ARG A 76 2.15 16.95 9.86
C ARG A 76 2.24 15.49 9.38
N LEU A 77 1.22 14.97 8.71
CA LEU A 77 1.27 13.62 8.15
C LEU A 77 2.36 13.48 7.09
N ASN A 78 2.53 14.46 6.21
CA ASN A 78 3.60 14.46 5.21
C ASN A 78 4.99 14.42 5.87
N GLU A 79 5.19 15.14 6.98
CA GLU A 79 6.42 15.08 7.76
C GLU A 79 6.62 13.68 8.39
N MET A 80 5.58 13.14 9.02
CA MET A 80 5.61 11.81 9.64
C MET A 80 5.92 10.70 8.63
N PHE A 81 5.33 10.77 7.41
CA PHE A 81 5.66 9.83 6.34
C PHE A 81 7.12 9.95 5.89
N ARG A 82 7.62 11.18 5.77
CA ARG A 82 9.03 11.45 5.39
C ARG A 82 10.01 10.92 6.43
N ASN A 83 9.68 11.08 7.71
CA ASN A 83 10.52 10.65 8.84
C ASN A 83 10.37 9.15 9.17
N GLY A 84 9.48 8.40 8.46
CA GLY A 84 9.24 6.98 8.73
C GLY A 84 8.50 6.71 10.04
N GLU A 85 7.79 7.69 10.57
CA GLU A 85 7.00 7.58 11.80
C GLU A 85 5.66 6.84 11.56
N VAL A 86 5.18 6.81 10.31
CA VAL A 86 4.01 6.02 9.91
C VAL A 86 4.47 4.61 9.56
N LYS A 87 4.15 3.64 10.43
CA LYS A 87 4.48 2.23 10.23
C LYS A 87 3.41 1.56 9.37
N LYS A 88 3.84 0.92 8.30
CA LYS A 88 2.96 0.27 7.31
C LYS A 88 3.32 -1.19 7.19
N THR A 89 2.35 -2.05 7.45
CA THR A 89 2.48 -3.50 7.29
C THR A 89 1.61 -3.95 6.13
N TYR A 90 2.17 -4.69 5.22
CA TYR A 90 1.49 -5.27 4.06
C TYR A 90 1.44 -6.78 4.18
N TRP A 91 0.42 -7.37 3.60
CA TRP A 91 0.37 -8.80 3.34
C TRP A 91 0.53 -9.05 1.85
N ALA A 92 1.37 -10.02 1.50
CA ALA A 92 1.66 -10.40 0.13
C ALA A 92 1.54 -11.91 -0.03
N ILE A 93 0.79 -12.36 -1.04
CA ILE A 93 0.71 -13.79 -1.39
C ILE A 93 1.66 -14.05 -2.55
N VAL A 94 2.54 -15.03 -2.37
CA VAL A 94 3.53 -15.47 -3.36
C VAL A 94 3.40 -16.98 -3.60
N LYS A 95 3.86 -17.46 -4.76
CA LYS A 95 3.84 -18.91 -5.08
C LYS A 95 5.10 -19.62 -4.62
N GLN A 96 6.24 -18.96 -4.74
CA GLN A 96 7.53 -19.49 -4.33
C GLN A 96 7.76 -19.15 -2.85
N GLN A 97 8.15 -20.15 -2.07
CA GLN A 97 8.60 -19.94 -0.70
C GLN A 97 9.90 -19.13 -0.72
N PRO A 98 10.03 -18.08 0.08
CA PRO A 98 11.30 -17.41 0.28
C PRO A 98 12.33 -18.41 0.84
N LYS A 99 13.61 -18.21 0.49
CA LYS A 99 14.70 -19.06 0.98
C LYS A 99 14.78 -19.06 2.52
N GLU A 100 14.60 -17.90 3.12
CA GLU A 100 14.53 -17.72 4.57
C GLU A 100 13.10 -17.39 4.98
N ALA A 101 12.68 -17.85 6.15
CA ALA A 101 11.33 -17.59 6.67
C ALA A 101 11.10 -16.11 7.03
N GLU A 102 12.15 -15.39 7.34
CA GLU A 102 12.14 -13.95 7.61
C GLU A 102 13.48 -13.31 7.18
N GLY A 103 13.46 -12.01 6.93
CA GLY A 103 14.67 -11.31 6.56
C GLY A 103 14.45 -9.83 6.28
N GLU A 104 15.59 -9.11 6.19
CA GLU A 104 15.63 -7.75 5.69
C GLU A 104 16.10 -7.74 4.25
N LEU A 105 15.33 -7.05 3.38
CA LEU A 105 15.73 -6.83 1.99
C LEU A 105 16.24 -5.39 1.83
N VAL A 106 17.50 -5.27 1.47
CA VAL A 106 18.14 -4.01 1.14
C VAL A 106 18.54 -4.03 -0.32
N HIS A 107 17.91 -3.19 -1.12
CA HIS A 107 18.23 -3.04 -2.54
C HIS A 107 18.29 -1.55 -2.91
N TYR A 108 18.79 -1.29 -4.12
CA TYR A 108 18.87 0.04 -4.71
C TYR A 108 17.96 0.08 -5.92
N LEU A 109 16.87 0.87 -5.86
CA LEU A 109 15.84 0.88 -6.87
C LEU A 109 16.03 2.03 -7.86
N VAL A 110 15.94 1.72 -9.15
CA VAL A 110 15.86 2.67 -10.25
C VAL A 110 14.48 2.60 -10.87
N ARG A 111 13.78 3.73 -10.96
CA ARG A 111 12.49 3.83 -11.62
C ARG A 111 12.68 4.09 -13.12
N ASN A 112 12.08 3.26 -13.96
CA ASN A 112 11.90 3.51 -15.38
C ASN A 112 10.50 4.09 -15.60
N GLU A 113 10.40 5.40 -15.87
CA GLU A 113 9.12 6.08 -16.03
C GLU A 113 8.38 5.66 -17.30
N LYS A 114 9.10 5.39 -18.38
CA LYS A 114 8.51 4.96 -19.67
C LYS A 114 7.78 3.61 -19.52
N GLN A 115 8.35 2.69 -18.76
CA GLN A 115 7.77 1.38 -18.50
C GLN A 115 6.85 1.37 -17.27
N ASN A 116 6.81 2.45 -16.51
CA ASN A 116 6.16 2.52 -15.19
C ASN A 116 6.55 1.30 -14.31
N LYS A 117 7.86 1.05 -14.21
CA LYS A 117 8.43 -0.13 -13.52
C LYS A 117 9.69 0.27 -12.77
N SER A 118 9.97 -0.38 -11.64
CA SER A 118 11.22 -0.24 -10.90
C SER A 118 12.09 -1.48 -11.07
N TYR A 119 13.40 -1.28 -11.01
CA TYR A 119 14.41 -2.34 -11.06
C TYR A 119 15.26 -2.31 -9.80
N ALA A 120 15.50 -3.47 -9.21
CA ALA A 120 16.26 -3.63 -7.97
C ALA A 120 17.68 -4.12 -8.25
N TYR A 121 18.66 -3.45 -7.66
CA TYR A 121 20.08 -3.76 -7.73
C TYR A 121 20.61 -4.06 -6.33
N ASP A 122 21.58 -4.97 -6.23
CA ASP A 122 22.19 -5.36 -4.95
C ASP A 122 23.19 -4.32 -4.45
N LYS A 123 23.68 -3.46 -5.34
CA LYS A 123 24.59 -2.35 -5.04
C LYS A 123 24.03 -1.04 -5.58
N GLU A 124 24.50 0.06 -5.01
CA GLU A 124 24.16 1.40 -5.46
C GLU A 124 24.61 1.61 -6.92
N VAL A 125 23.69 2.10 -7.75
CA VAL A 125 23.94 2.47 -9.14
C VAL A 125 23.42 3.89 -9.39
N LYS A 126 23.82 4.49 -10.51
CA LYS A 126 23.40 5.84 -10.87
C LYS A 126 21.87 5.98 -10.82
N ASN A 127 21.39 7.05 -10.19
CA ASN A 127 19.97 7.37 -9.99
C ASN A 127 19.18 6.36 -9.14
N SER A 128 19.84 5.42 -8.48
CA SER A 128 19.16 4.52 -7.57
C SER A 128 18.83 5.18 -6.23
N LYS A 129 17.81 4.62 -5.56
CA LYS A 129 17.41 5.00 -4.20
C LYS A 129 17.39 3.76 -3.33
N LYS A 130 18.05 3.84 -2.18
CA LYS A 130 18.04 2.77 -1.19
C LYS A 130 16.60 2.45 -0.77
N ALA A 131 16.26 1.17 -0.75
CA ALA A 131 14.96 0.63 -0.40
C ALA A 131 15.15 -0.51 0.62
N VAL A 132 14.46 -0.40 1.75
CA VAL A 132 14.56 -1.35 2.86
C VAL A 132 13.16 -1.79 3.28
N LEU A 133 12.98 -3.08 3.39
CA LEU A 133 11.80 -3.71 4.00
C LEU A 133 12.22 -4.94 4.81
N ASN A 134 11.42 -5.29 5.80
CA ASN A 134 11.49 -6.59 6.46
C ASN A 134 10.32 -7.45 5.97
N TYR A 135 10.53 -8.74 5.87
CA TYR A 135 9.46 -9.69 5.61
C TYR A 135 9.51 -10.87 6.57
N ARG A 136 8.37 -11.50 6.76
CA ARG A 136 8.21 -12.73 7.53
C ARG A 136 7.16 -13.62 6.88
N LEU A 137 7.44 -14.91 6.73
CA LEU A 137 6.47 -15.92 6.34
C LEU A 137 5.53 -16.17 7.53
N ILE A 138 4.24 -15.86 7.36
CA ILE A 138 3.25 -15.96 8.44
C ILE A 138 2.19 -17.03 8.19
N GLY A 139 2.14 -17.61 6.99
CA GLY A 139 1.20 -18.66 6.66
C GLY A 139 1.52 -19.32 5.33
N HIS A 140 0.99 -20.52 5.15
CA HIS A 140 1.04 -21.22 3.86
C HIS A 140 -0.28 -21.96 3.62
N SER A 141 -0.66 -22.07 2.37
CA SER A 141 -1.71 -22.95 1.87
C SER A 141 -1.09 -24.06 1.03
N GLU A 142 -1.90 -24.89 0.39
CA GLU A 142 -1.39 -25.95 -0.49
C GLU A 142 -0.43 -25.43 -1.58
N ASN A 143 -0.73 -24.27 -2.16
CA ASN A 143 -0.03 -23.75 -3.35
C ASN A 143 0.62 -22.38 -3.17
N TYR A 144 0.44 -21.71 -2.03
CA TYR A 144 0.86 -20.34 -1.81
C TYR A 144 1.39 -20.10 -0.41
N TYR A 145 2.18 -19.04 -0.30
CA TYR A 145 2.79 -18.55 0.93
C TYR A 145 2.32 -17.12 1.21
N LEU A 146 1.99 -16.84 2.46
CA LEU A 146 1.59 -15.51 2.93
C LEU A 146 2.77 -14.85 3.65
N LEU A 147 3.20 -13.72 3.13
CA LEU A 147 4.26 -12.90 3.71
C LEU A 147 3.67 -11.65 4.37
N GLU A 148 4.08 -11.37 5.59
CA GLU A 148 3.95 -10.07 6.22
C GLU A 148 5.17 -9.22 5.88
N VAL A 149 4.95 -7.99 5.44
CA VAL A 149 6.00 -7.08 4.98
C VAL A 149 5.91 -5.75 5.71
N ASP A 150 6.96 -5.40 6.43
CA ASP A 150 7.10 -4.10 7.08
C ASP A 150 7.99 -3.17 6.25
N LEU A 151 7.39 -2.11 5.71
CA LEU A 151 8.13 -1.11 4.94
C LEU A 151 8.91 -0.16 5.84
N LYS A 152 10.22 -0.07 5.63
CA LYS A 152 11.10 0.97 6.22
C LYS A 152 11.22 2.18 5.30
N THR A 153 11.12 1.99 3.99
CA THR A 153 11.11 3.04 2.96
C THR A 153 9.88 2.87 2.06
N GLY A 154 9.49 3.90 1.32
CA GLY A 154 8.34 3.87 0.43
C GLY A 154 8.70 4.24 -1.01
N ARG A 155 9.49 3.41 -1.71
CA ARG A 155 9.86 3.64 -3.11
C ARG A 155 8.77 3.12 -4.06
N HIS A 156 8.75 3.66 -5.26
CA HIS A 156 7.82 3.23 -6.32
C HIS A 156 7.92 1.72 -6.56
N HIS A 157 6.80 1.00 -6.47
CA HIS A 157 6.68 -0.46 -6.61
C HIS A 157 7.61 -1.28 -5.70
N GLN A 158 8.01 -0.74 -4.55
CA GLN A 158 9.10 -1.30 -3.74
C GLN A 158 8.89 -2.78 -3.39
N ILE A 159 7.77 -3.15 -2.76
CA ILE A 159 7.50 -4.53 -2.33
C ILE A 159 7.49 -5.46 -3.55
N ARG A 160 6.78 -5.07 -4.60
CA ARG A 160 6.65 -5.81 -5.86
C ARG A 160 8.01 -6.11 -6.48
N CYS A 161 8.85 -5.09 -6.57
CA CYS A 161 10.18 -5.18 -7.16
C CYS A 161 11.15 -6.01 -6.29
N GLN A 162 11.17 -5.80 -4.98
CA GLN A 162 12.08 -6.49 -4.08
C GLN A 162 11.72 -7.97 -3.88
N LEU A 163 10.43 -8.31 -3.76
CA LEU A 163 10.01 -9.72 -3.69
C LEU A 163 10.29 -10.45 -5.01
N ALA A 164 10.05 -9.82 -6.15
CA ALA A 164 10.41 -10.41 -7.44
C ALA A 164 11.93 -10.63 -7.58
N LYS A 165 12.75 -9.71 -7.07
CA LYS A 165 14.23 -9.81 -7.09
C LYS A 165 14.74 -11.05 -6.35
N ILE A 166 14.07 -11.46 -5.27
CA ILE A 166 14.42 -12.69 -4.51
C ILE A 166 13.70 -13.94 -5.03
N GLY A 167 13.09 -13.89 -6.22
CA GLY A 167 12.41 -15.03 -6.85
C GLY A 167 10.99 -15.29 -6.34
N CYS A 168 10.39 -14.38 -5.58
CA CYS A 168 9.05 -14.49 -5.01
C CYS A 168 8.09 -13.44 -5.56
N PRO A 169 7.79 -13.40 -6.89
CA PRO A 169 6.86 -12.42 -7.44
C PRO A 169 5.46 -12.60 -6.82
N ILE A 170 4.81 -11.47 -6.55
CA ILE A 170 3.47 -11.44 -5.96
C ILE A 170 2.46 -12.05 -6.92
N LYS A 171 1.54 -12.87 -6.41
CA LYS A 171 0.49 -13.50 -7.19
C LYS A 171 -0.34 -12.44 -7.94
N GLY A 172 -0.48 -12.64 -9.25
CA GLY A 172 -1.19 -11.73 -10.16
C GLY A 172 -0.32 -10.64 -10.77
N ASP A 173 0.92 -10.45 -10.31
CA ASP A 173 1.78 -9.36 -10.76
C ASP A 173 2.58 -9.70 -12.02
N LEU A 174 1.92 -9.62 -13.19
CA LEU A 174 2.57 -9.85 -14.49
C LEU A 174 3.76 -8.92 -14.73
N LYS A 175 3.67 -7.68 -14.26
CA LYS A 175 4.74 -6.69 -14.45
C LYS A 175 6.06 -7.11 -13.82
N TYR A 176 6.00 -7.87 -12.74
CA TYR A 176 7.16 -8.37 -12.00
C TYR A 176 7.36 -9.89 -12.12
N GLY A 177 6.76 -10.50 -13.14
CA GLY A 177 7.11 -11.87 -13.54
C GLY A 177 6.21 -12.98 -13.00
N PHE A 178 5.09 -12.67 -12.36
CA PHE A 178 4.10 -13.71 -12.07
C PHE A 178 3.43 -14.16 -13.39
N PRO A 179 3.22 -15.46 -13.63
CA PRO A 179 2.84 -15.95 -14.95
C PRO A 179 1.40 -15.67 -15.37
N ARG A 180 0.50 -15.36 -14.42
CA ARG A 180 -0.93 -15.13 -14.68
C ARG A 180 -1.47 -13.96 -13.88
N SER A 181 -2.31 -13.11 -14.50
CA SER A 181 -3.07 -12.09 -13.78
C SER A 181 -4.17 -12.71 -12.92
N ASN A 182 -4.62 -11.98 -11.90
CA ASN A 182 -5.90 -12.27 -11.27
C ASN A 182 -7.03 -11.86 -12.23
N PRO A 183 -8.24 -12.51 -12.15
CA PRO A 183 -9.34 -12.22 -13.04
C PRO A 183 -9.79 -10.76 -13.04
N ASP A 184 -9.68 -10.08 -11.90
CA ASP A 184 -10.04 -8.68 -11.69
C ASP A 184 -8.88 -7.70 -11.94
N GLY A 185 -7.71 -8.19 -12.39
CA GLY A 185 -6.51 -7.38 -12.62
C GLY A 185 -5.80 -6.93 -11.34
N SER A 186 -6.25 -7.37 -10.17
CA SER A 186 -5.57 -7.13 -8.89
C SER A 186 -4.26 -7.92 -8.79
N ILE A 187 -3.43 -7.52 -7.83
CA ILE A 187 -2.33 -8.35 -7.34
C ILE A 187 -2.57 -8.67 -5.86
N CYS A 188 -2.08 -9.81 -5.40
CA CYS A 188 -2.26 -10.20 -4.00
C CYS A 188 -1.28 -9.47 -3.08
N LEU A 189 -1.38 -8.14 -3.08
CA LEU A 189 -0.68 -7.22 -2.17
C LEU A 189 -1.73 -6.32 -1.50
N HIS A 190 -1.71 -6.31 -0.17
CA HIS A 190 -2.72 -5.63 0.64
C HIS A 190 -2.06 -4.81 1.74
N ALA A 191 -2.34 -3.51 1.80
CA ALA A 191 -1.90 -2.62 2.88
C ALA A 191 -2.75 -2.91 4.14
N ARG A 192 -2.34 -3.94 4.90
CA ARG A 192 -3.12 -4.58 5.98
C ARG A 192 -3.22 -3.72 7.23
N ARG A 193 -2.13 -3.03 7.64
CA ARG A 193 -2.09 -2.30 8.92
C ARG A 193 -1.32 -1.01 8.80
N VAL A 194 -1.80 0.03 9.47
CA VAL A 194 -1.09 1.29 9.62
C VAL A 194 -1.07 1.70 11.09
N ARG A 195 0.09 2.13 11.58
CA ARG A 195 0.28 2.61 12.96
C ARG A 195 1.04 3.93 12.95
N PHE A 196 0.52 4.90 13.66
CA PHE A 196 1.14 6.22 13.80
C PHE A 196 0.55 6.98 15.00
N ILE A 197 1.18 8.06 15.40
CA ILE A 197 0.61 8.99 16.38
C ILE A 197 -0.27 9.99 15.65
N HIS A 198 -1.50 10.16 16.10
CA HIS A 198 -2.45 11.09 15.47
C HIS A 198 -1.86 12.50 15.36
N PRO A 199 -1.91 13.15 14.18
CA PRO A 199 -1.17 14.40 13.94
C PRO A 199 -1.64 15.56 14.80
N VAL A 200 -2.84 15.52 15.35
CA VAL A 200 -3.42 16.60 16.15
C VAL A 200 -3.68 16.20 17.60
N SER A 201 -4.45 15.13 17.87
CA SER A 201 -4.77 14.65 19.22
C SER A 201 -3.58 14.05 19.96
N LYS A 202 -2.56 13.57 19.22
CA LYS A 202 -1.39 12.86 19.75
C LYS A 202 -1.67 11.48 20.32
N GLU A 203 -2.88 10.97 20.14
CA GLU A 203 -3.24 9.61 20.51
C GLU A 203 -2.66 8.58 19.51
N PRO A 204 -2.33 7.38 19.96
CA PRO A 204 -1.89 6.31 19.06
C PRO A 204 -3.04 5.84 18.17
N ILE A 205 -2.76 5.73 16.88
CA ILE A 205 -3.65 5.15 15.87
C ILE A 205 -3.06 3.80 15.45
N ASP A 206 -3.89 2.76 15.50
CA ASP A 206 -3.54 1.41 15.06
C ASP A 206 -4.75 0.81 14.33
N LEU A 207 -4.68 0.75 13.02
CA LEU A 207 -5.79 0.34 12.16
C LEU A 207 -5.41 -0.85 11.30
N VAL A 208 -6.36 -1.79 11.18
CA VAL A 208 -6.24 -2.99 10.37
C VAL A 208 -7.33 -2.97 9.31
N ALA A 209 -6.96 -3.17 8.04
CA ALA A 209 -7.92 -3.28 6.95
C ALA A 209 -8.59 -4.65 6.93
N PRO A 210 -9.90 -4.74 6.62
CA PRO A 210 -10.50 -6.00 6.23
C PRO A 210 -9.77 -6.59 5.01
N LEU A 211 -9.65 -7.91 4.95
CA LEU A 211 -9.06 -8.58 3.80
C LEU A 211 -9.92 -8.38 2.54
N PRO A 212 -9.31 -8.38 1.35
CA PRO A 212 -10.07 -8.39 0.10
C PRO A 212 -10.98 -9.62 0.03
N ALA A 213 -12.15 -9.46 -0.58
CA ALA A 213 -13.05 -10.57 -0.82
C ALA A 213 -12.38 -11.62 -1.73
N GLY A 214 -12.56 -12.90 -1.41
CA GLY A 214 -12.03 -14.02 -2.19
C GLY A 214 -11.43 -15.12 -1.32
N ASN A 215 -11.53 -16.36 -1.80
CA ASN A 215 -11.14 -17.54 -1.00
C ASN A 215 -9.65 -17.57 -0.67
N LEU A 216 -8.80 -17.07 -1.57
CA LEU A 216 -7.34 -17.19 -1.41
C LEU A 216 -6.81 -16.49 -0.15
N TRP A 217 -7.37 -15.32 0.22
CA TRP A 217 -6.98 -14.64 1.46
C TRP A 217 -7.44 -15.39 2.71
N ASN A 218 -8.56 -16.11 2.60
CA ASN A 218 -9.13 -16.89 3.70
C ASN A 218 -8.44 -18.26 3.88
N ASP A 219 -7.75 -18.75 2.84
CA ASP A 219 -7.07 -20.07 2.85
C ASP A 219 -5.94 -20.16 3.88
N PHE A 220 -5.50 -19.03 4.43
CA PHE A 220 -4.44 -18.97 5.44
C PHE A 220 -4.95 -18.99 6.88
N GLY A 221 -6.28 -19.03 7.11
CA GLY A 221 -6.88 -19.12 8.44
C GLY A 221 -6.57 -17.95 9.39
N MET A 222 -6.23 -16.79 8.84
CA MET A 222 -5.88 -15.58 9.59
C MET A 222 -7.01 -14.55 9.42
N GLU A 223 -7.67 -14.20 10.51
CA GLU A 223 -8.69 -13.13 10.59
C GLU A 223 -8.08 -11.73 10.72
#